data_c85a10b6d279329574968558a166eeb7
#
_entry.id   c85a10b6d279329574968558a166eeb7
#
_cell.length_a   1.000
_cell.length_b   1.000
_cell.length_c   1.000
_cell.angle_alpha   90.00
_cell.angle_beta   90.00
_cell.angle_gamma   90.00
#
_symmetry.space_group_name_H-M   'P 1'
#
loop_
_entity.id
_entity.type
_entity.pdbx_description
1 polymer ?
#
loop_
_entity_poly.entity_id
_entity_poly.type
_entity_poly.pdbx_seq_one_letter_code
_entity_poly.pdbx_strand_id
1 'polypeptide(L)'
;MKNEITQISKDSLRIVYMGTPDFAVESLRCLVEGGYNVVGVITMPDKPAGRGHRIQFSPVKQYALEHNLPLLQPEKLKDEAFIEALKAWRADLQIVVAFRMLPEIVWSMPRHGTFNLHASLLPQYRGAAPINWAVMNGDTETGITTFFLRHEIDTGEVIQQVKVPISDTDDVGIVHDKLMVLGGKLVTETVDAIINGTVKSIPQEEMAVTGELRPAPKIFKDTCRIDWNNSVKKIYDHVRGLSPYPAAWTELHQPDSDILSPVKIFQTEKIAKAHACRTGSIETDGKTYLHVAVADGFIDIKSLQLPGKKRLLTEELLRGFKITNDCFFK
;
A
#
# COMPACT_ATOMS: atom_id res chain seq x y z
N MET A 1 -20.89 -17.03 44.82
CA MET A 1 -19.98 -17.63 43.84
C MET A 1 -19.18 -16.49 43.23
N LYS A 2 -17.87 -16.40 43.48
CA LYS A 2 -17.04 -15.42 42.81
C LYS A 2 -16.92 -15.84 41.35
N ASN A 3 -17.42 -15.01 40.42
CA ASN A 3 -17.12 -15.18 39.00
C ASN A 3 -15.58 -15.14 38.87
N GLU A 4 -14.92 -16.26 38.66
CA GLU A 4 -13.57 -16.31 38.17
C GLU A 4 -13.61 -15.66 36.78
N ILE A 5 -13.19 -14.40 36.70
CA ILE A 5 -12.87 -13.77 35.44
C ILE A 5 -11.68 -14.57 34.90
N THR A 6 -11.95 -15.50 34.00
CA THR A 6 -10.90 -16.28 33.33
C THR A 6 -10.02 -15.27 32.61
N GLN A 7 -8.80 -15.06 33.12
CA GLN A 7 -7.86 -14.13 32.55
C GLN A 7 -7.53 -14.59 31.13
N ILE A 8 -7.81 -13.75 30.14
CA ILE A 8 -7.48 -14.05 28.75
C ILE A 8 -5.95 -14.09 28.62
N SER A 9 -5.41 -15.08 27.91
CA SER A 9 -3.98 -15.23 27.62
C SER A 9 -3.75 -15.33 26.11
N LYS A 10 -2.50 -15.24 25.70
CA LYS A 10 -2.11 -15.43 24.28
C LYS A 10 -2.62 -16.76 23.72
N ASP A 11 -2.50 -17.84 24.51
CA ASP A 11 -2.89 -19.19 24.09
C ASP A 11 -4.40 -19.40 24.09
N SER A 12 -5.15 -18.65 24.92
CA SER A 12 -6.61 -18.80 25.02
C SER A 12 -7.38 -17.92 24.05
N LEU A 13 -6.83 -16.77 23.62
CA LEU A 13 -7.49 -15.86 22.69
C LEU A 13 -7.41 -16.41 21.26
N ARG A 14 -8.55 -16.86 20.74
CA ARG A 14 -8.64 -17.44 19.38
C ARG A 14 -8.70 -16.36 18.32
N ILE A 15 -7.67 -16.25 17.51
CA ILE A 15 -7.51 -15.20 16.50
C ILE A 15 -7.72 -15.77 15.10
N VAL A 16 -8.57 -15.12 14.30
CA VAL A 16 -8.64 -15.31 12.85
C VAL A 16 -7.96 -14.13 12.18
N TYR A 17 -7.04 -14.42 11.28
CA TYR A 17 -6.29 -13.43 10.53
C TYR A 17 -6.78 -13.35 9.08
N MET A 18 -6.97 -12.14 8.52
CA MET A 18 -7.41 -11.91 7.15
C MET A 18 -6.45 -10.97 6.44
N GLY A 19 -5.83 -11.44 5.36
CA GLY A 19 -4.88 -10.64 4.59
C GLY A 19 -4.57 -11.26 3.24
N THR A 20 -3.90 -10.51 2.36
CA THR A 20 -3.56 -11.05 1.03
C THR A 20 -2.13 -10.72 0.59
N PRO A 21 -1.69 -9.45 0.47
CA PRO A 21 -0.37 -9.08 -0.04
C PRO A 21 0.75 -9.33 1.00
N ASP A 22 1.98 -9.11 0.58
CA ASP A 22 3.18 -9.16 1.40
C ASP A 22 3.11 -8.26 2.64
N PHE A 23 2.53 -7.07 2.51
CA PHE A 23 2.27 -6.17 3.64
C PHE A 23 1.55 -6.87 4.81
N ALA A 24 0.65 -7.80 4.52
CA ALA A 24 -0.08 -8.55 5.54
C ALA A 24 0.73 -9.73 6.14
N VAL A 25 1.79 -10.19 5.47
CA VAL A 25 2.57 -11.33 5.96
C VAL A 25 3.29 -11.01 7.26
N GLU A 26 3.88 -9.82 7.37
CA GLU A 26 4.68 -9.43 8.53
C GLU A 26 3.85 -9.42 9.83
N SER A 27 2.62 -8.91 9.78
CA SER A 27 1.71 -8.94 10.93
C SER A 27 1.32 -10.36 11.32
N LEU A 28 1.05 -11.23 10.34
CA LEU A 28 0.76 -12.65 10.59
C LEU A 28 1.99 -13.35 11.20
N ARG A 29 3.19 -13.07 10.67
CA ARG A 29 4.45 -13.61 11.20
C ARG A 29 4.66 -13.22 12.66
N CYS A 30 4.49 -11.93 13.00
CA CYS A 30 4.63 -11.45 14.38
C CYS A 30 3.65 -12.15 15.33
N LEU A 31 2.42 -12.43 14.89
CA LEU A 31 1.45 -13.17 15.70
C LEU A 31 1.88 -14.63 15.91
N VAL A 32 2.24 -15.34 14.84
CA VAL A 32 2.62 -16.76 14.90
C VAL A 32 3.90 -16.97 15.71
N GLU A 33 4.97 -16.22 15.40
CA GLU A 33 6.24 -16.30 16.11
C GLU A 33 6.13 -15.77 17.56
N GLY A 34 5.22 -14.83 17.81
CA GLY A 34 4.91 -14.31 19.15
C GLY A 34 4.10 -15.28 20.03
N GLY A 35 3.73 -16.46 19.53
CA GLY A 35 2.98 -17.48 20.24
C GLY A 35 1.50 -17.15 20.47
N TYR A 36 0.91 -16.30 19.62
CA TYR A 36 -0.53 -16.05 19.68
C TYR A 36 -1.31 -17.17 19.00
N ASN A 37 -2.49 -17.48 19.51
CA ASN A 37 -3.33 -18.57 19.02
C ASN A 37 -4.07 -18.20 17.72
N VAL A 38 -3.39 -18.26 16.59
CA VAL A 38 -3.97 -18.06 15.26
C VAL A 38 -4.68 -19.34 14.83
N VAL A 39 -6.00 -19.38 14.99
CA VAL A 39 -6.84 -20.56 14.71
C VAL A 39 -7.27 -20.69 13.24
N GLY A 40 -7.04 -19.66 12.44
CA GLY A 40 -7.31 -19.71 11.01
C GLY A 40 -6.88 -18.45 10.27
N VAL A 41 -6.61 -18.62 9.00
CA VAL A 41 -6.19 -17.56 8.07
C VAL A 41 -7.17 -17.50 6.90
N ILE A 42 -7.56 -16.30 6.49
CA ILE A 42 -8.41 -16.06 5.33
C ILE A 42 -7.65 -15.19 4.34
N THR A 43 -7.58 -15.64 3.09
CA THR A 43 -6.96 -14.88 2.01
C THR A 43 -7.81 -14.93 0.73
N MET A 44 -7.42 -14.16 -0.27
CA MET A 44 -8.10 -14.19 -1.57
C MET A 44 -7.93 -15.56 -2.26
N PRO A 45 -8.91 -15.98 -3.08
CA PRO A 45 -8.75 -17.15 -3.94
C PRO A 45 -7.55 -17.03 -4.87
N ASP A 46 -6.95 -18.17 -5.21
CA ASP A 46 -5.87 -18.23 -6.17
C ASP A 46 -6.33 -17.72 -7.53
N LYS A 47 -5.48 -16.97 -8.19
CA LYS A 47 -5.75 -16.47 -9.55
C LYS A 47 -4.60 -16.83 -10.47
N PRO A 48 -4.91 -17.19 -11.74
CA PRO A 48 -3.87 -17.28 -12.76
C PRO A 48 -3.18 -15.92 -12.90
N ALA A 49 -1.86 -15.89 -12.83
CA ALA A 49 -1.07 -14.67 -12.96
C ALA A 49 0.10 -14.85 -13.93
N GLY A 50 0.54 -13.73 -14.52
CA GLY A 50 1.69 -13.67 -15.40
C GLY A 50 1.49 -14.28 -16.80
N ARG A 51 2.56 -14.21 -17.61
CA ARG A 51 2.62 -14.85 -18.93
C ARG A 51 2.70 -16.37 -18.74
N GLY A 52 1.62 -17.08 -19.09
CA GLY A 52 1.54 -18.55 -18.96
C GLY A 52 0.49 -19.05 -17.97
N HIS A 53 -0.35 -18.16 -17.39
CA HIS A 53 -1.49 -18.52 -16.52
C HIS A 53 -1.17 -19.51 -15.39
N ARG A 54 0.04 -19.47 -14.82
CA ARG A 54 0.38 -20.28 -13.66
C ARG A 54 -0.41 -19.79 -12.44
N ILE A 55 -0.96 -20.71 -11.67
CA ILE A 55 -1.61 -20.38 -10.40
C ILE A 55 -0.56 -19.79 -9.48
N GLN A 56 -0.79 -18.54 -9.06
CA GLN A 56 0.07 -17.87 -8.09
C GLN A 56 -0.66 -17.75 -6.76
N PHE A 57 -0.03 -18.27 -5.71
CA PHE A 57 -0.53 -18.14 -4.35
C PHE A 57 -0.29 -16.72 -3.82
N SER A 58 -1.20 -16.24 -3.00
CA SER A 58 -0.96 -14.99 -2.28
C SER A 58 0.19 -15.18 -1.27
N PRO A 59 0.97 -14.13 -0.96
CA PRO A 59 2.01 -14.20 0.07
C PRO A 59 1.50 -14.72 1.42
N VAL A 60 0.31 -14.29 1.84
CA VAL A 60 -0.33 -14.79 3.08
C VAL A 60 -0.67 -16.28 2.99
N LYS A 61 -1.13 -16.79 1.81
CA LYS A 61 -1.35 -18.23 1.62
C LYS A 61 -0.05 -19.01 1.74
N GLN A 62 1.01 -18.54 1.10
CA GLN A 62 2.32 -19.22 1.16
C GLN A 62 2.77 -19.36 2.60
N TYR A 63 2.74 -18.27 3.37
CA TYR A 63 3.10 -18.27 4.79
C TYR A 63 2.20 -19.23 5.60
N ALA A 64 0.88 -19.20 5.39
CA ALA A 64 -0.06 -20.07 6.10
C ALA A 64 0.22 -21.57 5.85
N LEU A 65 0.53 -21.95 4.62
CA LEU A 65 0.87 -23.34 4.25
C LEU A 65 2.21 -23.77 4.88
N GLU A 66 3.22 -22.93 4.84
CA GLU A 66 4.54 -23.20 5.44
C GLU A 66 4.47 -23.42 6.96
N HIS A 67 3.49 -22.78 7.64
CA HIS A 67 3.30 -22.87 9.08
C HIS A 67 2.11 -23.76 9.48
N ASN A 68 1.54 -24.54 8.53
CA ASN A 68 0.42 -25.45 8.77
C ASN A 68 -0.80 -24.79 9.41
N LEU A 69 -1.06 -23.51 9.10
CA LEU A 69 -2.22 -22.78 9.60
C LEU A 69 -3.48 -23.16 8.80
N PRO A 70 -4.65 -23.37 9.47
CA PRO A 70 -5.91 -23.57 8.79
C PRO A 70 -6.22 -22.40 7.84
N LEU A 71 -6.65 -22.71 6.60
CA LEU A 71 -6.80 -21.72 5.55
C LEU A 71 -8.16 -21.77 4.89
N LEU A 72 -8.80 -20.60 4.70
CA LEU A 72 -10.00 -20.45 3.88
C LEU A 72 -9.74 -19.40 2.77
N GLN A 73 -10.27 -19.71 1.58
CA GLN A 73 -10.17 -18.83 0.40
C GLN A 73 -11.56 -18.61 -0.24
N PRO A 74 -12.48 -17.92 0.43
CA PRO A 74 -13.83 -17.75 -0.08
C PRO A 74 -13.87 -16.85 -1.31
N GLU A 75 -14.58 -17.22 -2.35
CA GLU A 75 -14.89 -16.34 -3.47
C GLU A 75 -15.87 -15.24 -3.03
N LYS A 76 -16.89 -15.62 -2.27
CA LYS A 76 -17.92 -14.73 -1.74
C LYS A 76 -17.93 -14.78 -0.21
N LEU A 77 -17.74 -13.63 0.43
CA LEU A 77 -17.73 -13.51 1.90
C LEU A 77 -19.11 -13.65 2.55
N LYS A 78 -20.18 -13.73 1.75
CA LYS A 78 -21.56 -13.96 2.21
C LYS A 78 -22.03 -15.40 1.96
N ASP A 79 -21.16 -16.27 1.45
CA ASP A 79 -21.49 -17.67 1.23
C ASP A 79 -21.74 -18.39 2.57
N GLU A 80 -22.83 -19.13 2.65
CA GLU A 80 -23.24 -19.85 3.88
C GLU A 80 -22.19 -20.88 4.31
N ALA A 81 -21.60 -21.61 3.36
CA ALA A 81 -20.56 -22.60 3.66
C ALA A 81 -19.30 -21.92 4.25
N PHE A 82 -18.93 -20.75 3.75
CA PHE A 82 -17.84 -19.97 4.33
C PHE A 82 -18.18 -19.45 5.73
N ILE A 83 -19.39 -18.93 5.92
CA ILE A 83 -19.82 -18.41 7.23
C ILE A 83 -19.82 -19.52 8.29
N GLU A 84 -20.32 -20.72 7.96
CA GLU A 84 -20.30 -21.86 8.88
C GLU A 84 -18.87 -22.34 9.18
N ALA A 85 -18.00 -22.41 8.17
CA ALA A 85 -16.58 -22.74 8.38
C ALA A 85 -15.87 -21.72 9.29
N LEU A 86 -16.15 -20.42 9.10
CA LEU A 86 -15.59 -19.36 9.95
C LEU A 86 -16.11 -19.45 11.40
N LYS A 87 -17.42 -19.69 11.60
CA LYS A 87 -18.01 -19.91 12.92
C LYS A 87 -17.38 -21.10 13.65
N ALA A 88 -17.07 -22.18 12.92
CA ALA A 88 -16.47 -23.37 13.50
C ALA A 88 -15.09 -23.08 14.12
N TRP A 89 -14.39 -22.06 13.65
CA TRP A 89 -13.13 -21.61 14.25
C TRP A 89 -13.31 -20.89 15.59
N ARG A 90 -14.54 -20.51 15.97
CA ARG A 90 -14.87 -19.86 17.25
C ARG A 90 -13.91 -18.73 17.59
N ALA A 91 -13.67 -17.84 16.63
CA ALA A 91 -12.77 -16.71 16.83
C ALA A 91 -13.26 -15.77 17.94
N ASP A 92 -12.38 -15.40 18.84
CA ASP A 92 -12.61 -14.37 19.85
C ASP A 92 -12.28 -12.98 19.33
N LEU A 93 -11.35 -12.90 18.37
CA LEU A 93 -10.86 -11.68 17.74
C LEU A 93 -10.60 -11.95 16.26
N GLN A 94 -10.90 -10.97 15.42
CA GLN A 94 -10.50 -10.99 14.01
C GLN A 94 -9.58 -9.83 13.72
N ILE A 95 -8.55 -10.07 12.89
CA ILE A 95 -7.56 -9.08 12.47
C ILE A 95 -7.56 -9.00 10.95
N VAL A 96 -7.64 -7.80 10.42
CA VAL A 96 -7.70 -7.54 8.98
C VAL A 96 -6.52 -6.67 8.58
N VAL A 97 -5.75 -7.08 7.59
CA VAL A 97 -4.64 -6.31 7.02
C VAL A 97 -4.65 -6.43 5.50
N ALA A 98 -4.83 -5.32 4.80
CA ALA A 98 -4.83 -5.26 3.34
C ALA A 98 -5.71 -6.36 2.71
N PHE A 99 -6.97 -6.38 3.08
CA PHE A 99 -7.97 -7.32 2.60
C PHE A 99 -9.16 -6.60 1.96
N ARG A 100 -10.06 -7.35 1.33
CA ARG A 100 -11.30 -6.79 0.76
C ARG A 100 -12.30 -6.42 1.87
N MET A 101 -13.24 -5.54 1.55
CA MET A 101 -14.29 -5.12 2.47
C MET A 101 -15.09 -6.32 2.99
N LEU A 102 -15.25 -6.38 4.32
CA LEU A 102 -15.98 -7.45 4.99
C LEU A 102 -17.47 -7.09 5.15
N PRO A 103 -18.39 -8.02 4.90
CA PRO A 103 -19.77 -7.84 5.27
C PRO A 103 -19.94 -7.90 6.79
N GLU A 104 -20.98 -7.24 7.30
CA GLU A 104 -21.26 -7.16 8.74
C GLU A 104 -21.32 -8.52 9.43
N ILE A 105 -22.00 -9.50 8.81
CA ILE A 105 -22.10 -10.87 9.33
C ILE A 105 -20.73 -11.52 9.61
N VAL A 106 -19.66 -11.04 8.98
CA VAL A 106 -18.28 -11.54 9.19
C VAL A 106 -17.58 -10.74 10.28
N TRP A 107 -17.53 -9.39 10.14
CA TRP A 107 -16.73 -8.59 11.06
C TRP A 107 -17.37 -8.40 12.45
N SER A 108 -18.67 -8.56 12.59
CA SER A 108 -19.35 -8.47 13.88
C SER A 108 -19.38 -9.78 14.68
N MET A 109 -18.82 -10.86 14.11
CA MET A 109 -18.92 -12.20 14.69
C MET A 109 -18.14 -12.40 16.01
N PRO A 110 -16.89 -11.91 16.15
CA PRO A 110 -16.08 -12.21 17.34
C PRO A 110 -16.42 -11.29 18.51
N ARG A 111 -16.37 -11.85 19.73
CA ARG A 111 -16.74 -11.11 20.97
C ARG A 111 -15.84 -9.92 21.31
N HIS A 112 -14.57 -9.95 20.89
CA HIS A 112 -13.63 -8.84 21.05
C HIS A 112 -13.53 -7.94 19.81
N GLY A 113 -14.46 -8.13 18.85
CA GLY A 113 -14.55 -7.32 17.64
C GLY A 113 -13.55 -7.72 16.57
N THR A 114 -13.56 -6.95 15.52
CA THR A 114 -12.63 -7.06 14.38
C THR A 114 -11.89 -5.73 14.24
N PHE A 115 -10.58 -5.77 14.24
CA PHE A 115 -9.79 -4.56 13.94
C PHE A 115 -9.00 -4.69 12.65
N ASN A 116 -8.72 -3.54 12.04
CA ASN A 116 -7.89 -3.41 10.84
C ASN A 116 -6.59 -2.69 11.18
N LEU A 117 -5.50 -3.08 10.52
CA LEU A 117 -4.28 -2.30 10.39
C LEU A 117 -4.33 -1.50 9.09
N HIS A 118 -4.38 -0.18 9.20
CA HIS A 118 -4.45 0.75 8.09
C HIS A 118 -3.16 1.56 7.98
N ALA A 119 -2.64 1.69 6.76
CA ALA A 119 -1.34 2.31 6.51
C ALA A 119 -1.42 3.84 6.34
N SER A 120 -2.09 4.51 7.26
CA SER A 120 -2.10 5.97 7.40
C SER A 120 -2.34 6.40 8.83
N LEU A 121 -2.22 7.69 9.09
CA LEU A 121 -2.69 8.34 10.33
C LEU A 121 -4.17 8.71 10.17
N LEU A 122 -5.08 7.76 10.45
CA LEU A 122 -6.51 8.04 10.40
C LEU A 122 -6.88 9.25 11.29
N PRO A 123 -7.82 10.09 10.88
CA PRO A 123 -8.75 9.95 9.75
C PRO A 123 -8.19 10.36 8.38
N GLN A 124 -6.92 10.73 8.25
CA GLN A 124 -6.30 11.04 6.96
C GLN A 124 -6.14 9.76 6.11
N TYR A 125 -6.34 9.90 4.79
CA TYR A 125 -6.09 8.84 3.82
C TYR A 125 -6.92 7.56 4.05
N ARG A 126 -8.21 7.70 4.39
CA ARG A 126 -9.15 6.58 4.30
C ARG A 126 -9.22 6.07 2.87
N GLY A 127 -9.20 4.75 2.67
CA GLY A 127 -9.34 4.15 1.33
C GLY A 127 -8.27 3.16 0.95
N ALA A 128 -8.11 2.93 -0.37
CA ALA A 128 -7.43 1.76 -0.90
C ALA A 128 -5.89 1.90 -1.06
N ALA A 129 -5.34 3.11 -1.10
CA ALA A 129 -3.93 3.35 -1.41
C ALA A 129 -3.27 4.44 -0.53
N PRO A 130 -3.40 4.35 0.81
CA PRO A 130 -2.99 5.42 1.72
C PRO A 130 -1.51 5.78 1.61
N ILE A 131 -0.61 4.80 1.48
CA ILE A 131 0.84 5.01 1.38
C ILE A 131 1.18 5.80 0.12
N ASN A 132 0.63 5.39 -1.03
CA ASN A 132 0.89 6.08 -2.30
C ASN A 132 0.44 7.55 -2.24
N TRP A 133 -0.77 7.80 -1.75
CA TRP A 133 -1.31 9.16 -1.71
C TRP A 133 -0.55 10.07 -0.75
N ALA A 134 -0.09 9.58 0.40
CA ALA A 134 0.75 10.36 1.31
C ALA A 134 2.05 10.80 0.61
N VAL A 135 2.72 9.89 -0.10
CA VAL A 135 3.96 10.20 -0.82
C VAL A 135 3.71 11.10 -2.04
N MET A 136 2.68 10.80 -2.87
CA MET A 136 2.31 11.63 -4.04
C MET A 136 1.91 13.06 -3.66
N ASN A 137 1.32 13.25 -2.49
CA ASN A 137 0.97 14.58 -1.97
C ASN A 137 2.17 15.32 -1.36
N GLY A 138 3.33 14.68 -1.28
CA GLY A 138 4.55 15.28 -0.74
C GLY A 138 4.52 15.48 0.77
N ASP A 139 3.77 14.65 1.50
CA ASP A 139 3.74 14.68 2.96
C ASP A 139 5.11 14.29 3.53
N THR A 140 5.47 14.89 4.62
CA THR A 140 6.72 14.61 5.36
C THR A 140 6.54 13.60 6.48
N GLU A 141 5.30 13.21 6.76
CA GLU A 141 4.91 12.26 7.80
C GLU A 141 3.72 11.42 7.31
N THR A 142 3.72 10.15 7.64
CA THR A 142 2.58 9.24 7.55
C THR A 142 2.55 8.38 8.80
N GLY A 143 1.87 7.22 8.76
CA GLY A 143 1.88 6.30 9.88
C GLY A 143 1.02 5.08 9.64
N ILE A 144 0.77 4.38 10.73
CA ILE A 144 -0.10 3.22 10.77
C ILE A 144 -1.09 3.37 11.92
N THR A 145 -2.28 2.84 11.71
CA THR A 145 -3.39 2.89 12.66
C THR A 145 -4.02 1.52 12.81
N THR A 146 -4.23 1.04 14.05
CA THR A 146 -5.18 -0.01 14.32
C THR A 146 -6.52 0.60 14.77
N PHE A 147 -7.62 0.09 14.22
CA PHE A 147 -8.96 0.59 14.53
C PHE A 147 -10.01 -0.52 14.42
N PHE A 148 -11.07 -0.46 15.22
CA PHE A 148 -12.19 -1.38 15.12
C PHE A 148 -13.02 -1.12 13.87
N LEU A 149 -13.51 -2.19 13.21
CA LEU A 149 -14.35 -2.05 12.04
C LEU A 149 -15.78 -1.56 12.43
N ARG A 150 -16.34 -0.75 11.54
CA ARG A 150 -17.73 -0.29 11.52
C ARG A 150 -18.33 -0.45 10.12
N HIS A 151 -19.58 -0.06 9.93
CA HIS A 151 -20.28 -0.15 8.63
C HIS A 151 -19.59 0.63 7.51
N GLU A 152 -19.11 1.83 7.81
CA GLU A 152 -18.44 2.70 6.83
C GLU A 152 -16.95 2.36 6.74
N ILE A 153 -16.40 2.50 5.52
CA ILE A 153 -14.99 2.15 5.24
C ILE A 153 -14.06 3.06 6.04
N ASP A 154 -13.17 2.45 6.82
CA ASP A 154 -12.08 3.08 7.56
C ASP A 154 -12.53 4.19 8.53
N THR A 155 -13.75 4.12 9.06
CA THR A 155 -14.33 5.12 9.99
C THR A 155 -14.42 4.68 11.44
N GLY A 156 -14.07 3.44 11.74
CA GLY A 156 -14.16 2.88 13.10
C GLY A 156 -13.25 3.57 14.11
N GLU A 157 -13.44 3.26 15.39
CA GLU A 157 -12.68 3.85 16.50
C GLU A 157 -11.21 3.44 16.46
N VAL A 158 -10.34 4.42 16.54
CA VAL A 158 -8.88 4.22 16.56
C VAL A 158 -8.45 3.64 17.90
N ILE A 159 -7.67 2.55 17.84
CA ILE A 159 -7.10 1.90 19.02
C ILE A 159 -5.70 2.45 19.29
N GLN A 160 -4.82 2.41 18.29
CA GLN A 160 -3.45 2.88 18.38
C GLN A 160 -2.97 3.48 17.07
N GLN A 161 -2.02 4.41 17.15
CA GLN A 161 -1.35 5.00 15.99
C GLN A 161 0.15 5.12 16.22
N VAL A 162 0.92 4.92 15.16
CA VAL A 162 2.37 5.18 15.14
C VAL A 162 2.69 6.08 13.96
N LYS A 163 3.38 7.18 14.21
CA LYS A 163 3.86 8.13 13.21
C LYS A 163 5.18 7.69 12.60
N VAL A 164 5.35 7.94 11.32
CA VAL A 164 6.55 7.59 10.55
C VAL A 164 6.94 8.76 9.66
N PRO A 165 8.18 9.26 9.72
CA PRO A 165 8.64 10.30 8.83
C PRO A 165 8.81 9.76 7.39
N ILE A 166 8.47 10.59 6.42
CA ILE A 166 8.77 10.40 5.00
C ILE A 166 9.90 11.35 4.64
N SER A 167 11.06 10.83 4.27
CA SER A 167 12.15 11.65 3.77
C SER A 167 11.88 12.13 2.33
N ASP A 168 12.54 13.19 1.90
CA ASP A 168 12.40 13.72 0.54
C ASP A 168 12.80 12.70 -0.54
N THR A 169 13.63 11.73 -0.21
CA THR A 169 14.11 10.68 -1.11
C THR A 169 13.40 9.35 -0.97
N ASP A 170 12.51 9.19 0.02
CA ASP A 170 11.74 7.96 0.17
C ASP A 170 10.73 7.82 -0.99
N ASP A 171 10.77 6.69 -1.67
CA ASP A 171 9.68 6.28 -2.56
C ASP A 171 8.61 5.46 -1.80
N VAL A 172 7.50 5.14 -2.47
CA VAL A 172 6.42 4.39 -1.82
C VAL A 172 6.86 2.99 -1.39
N GLY A 173 7.83 2.36 -2.07
CA GLY A 173 8.37 1.06 -1.67
C GLY A 173 9.09 1.13 -0.32
N ILE A 174 9.94 2.14 -0.14
CA ILE A 174 10.66 2.38 1.13
C ILE A 174 9.67 2.66 2.28
N VAL A 175 8.67 3.51 2.03
CA VAL A 175 7.65 3.82 3.04
C VAL A 175 6.81 2.59 3.37
N HIS A 176 6.41 1.80 2.36
CA HIS A 176 5.69 0.53 2.53
C HIS A 176 6.46 -0.42 3.47
N ASP A 177 7.76 -0.62 3.23
CA ASP A 177 8.56 -1.55 4.03
C ASP A 177 8.72 -1.07 5.48
N LYS A 178 8.91 0.24 5.69
CA LYS A 178 8.92 0.84 7.05
C LYS A 178 7.60 0.58 7.78
N LEU A 179 6.47 0.84 7.12
CA LEU A 179 5.14 0.67 7.71
C LEU A 179 4.79 -0.80 7.92
N MET A 180 5.21 -1.70 7.05
CA MET A 180 5.01 -3.14 7.18
C MET A 180 5.65 -3.69 8.47
N VAL A 181 6.91 -3.35 8.73
CA VAL A 181 7.63 -3.80 9.94
C VAL A 181 7.01 -3.23 11.21
N LEU A 182 6.68 -1.93 11.21
CA LEU A 182 6.03 -1.29 12.35
C LEU A 182 4.60 -1.80 12.55
N GLY A 183 3.91 -2.15 11.47
CA GLY A 183 2.57 -2.72 11.47
C GLY A 183 2.51 -4.06 12.18
N GLY A 184 3.50 -4.92 11.95
CA GLY A 184 3.60 -6.20 12.67
C GLY A 184 3.66 -6.00 14.20
N LYS A 185 4.47 -5.06 14.67
CA LYS A 185 4.58 -4.71 16.09
C LYS A 185 3.26 -4.12 16.63
N LEU A 186 2.69 -3.16 15.91
CA LEU A 186 1.45 -2.50 16.35
C LEU A 186 0.28 -3.48 16.46
N VAL A 187 0.20 -4.48 15.56
CA VAL A 187 -0.80 -5.54 15.64
C VAL A 187 -0.64 -6.36 16.93
N THR A 188 0.59 -6.79 17.28
CA THR A 188 0.83 -7.54 18.51
C THR A 188 0.58 -6.72 19.77
N GLU A 189 0.99 -5.44 19.79
CA GLU A 189 0.69 -4.51 20.89
C GLU A 189 -0.81 -4.29 21.06
N THR A 190 -1.55 -4.19 19.96
CA THR A 190 -3.02 -4.07 19.97
C THR A 190 -3.67 -5.33 20.56
N VAL A 191 -3.20 -6.51 20.17
CA VAL A 191 -3.70 -7.78 20.73
C VAL A 191 -3.38 -7.89 22.23
N ASP A 192 -2.17 -7.52 22.65
CA ASP A 192 -1.79 -7.51 24.07
C ASP A 192 -2.66 -6.53 24.87
N ALA A 193 -2.98 -5.36 24.33
CA ALA A 193 -3.90 -4.42 24.97
C ALA A 193 -5.33 -5.01 25.13
N ILE A 194 -5.82 -5.77 24.14
CA ILE A 194 -7.10 -6.48 24.20
C ILE A 194 -7.07 -7.56 25.27
N ILE A 195 -6.01 -8.38 25.32
CA ILE A 195 -5.81 -9.42 26.33
C ILE A 195 -5.83 -8.83 27.74
N ASN A 196 -5.14 -7.72 27.95
CA ASN A 196 -5.00 -7.04 29.23
C ASN A 196 -6.23 -6.18 29.60
N GLY A 197 -7.22 -6.03 28.71
CA GLY A 197 -8.39 -5.17 28.92
C GLY A 197 -8.05 -3.68 29.03
N THR A 198 -6.94 -3.24 28.44
CA THR A 198 -6.44 -1.86 28.51
C THR A 198 -6.75 -1.03 27.28
N VAL A 199 -7.46 -1.58 26.32
CA VAL A 199 -7.86 -0.88 25.10
C VAL A 199 -8.68 0.36 25.42
N LYS A 200 -8.27 1.49 24.85
CA LYS A 200 -9.03 2.74 24.84
C LYS A 200 -9.17 3.17 23.40
N SER A 201 -10.32 2.92 22.82
CA SER A 201 -10.60 3.39 21.46
C SER A 201 -11.15 4.81 21.47
N ILE A 202 -10.81 5.57 20.43
CA ILE A 202 -11.21 6.98 20.27
C ILE A 202 -11.95 7.11 18.94
N PRO A 203 -13.19 7.66 18.93
CA PRO A 203 -13.88 8.01 17.70
C PRO A 203 -13.04 8.93 16.81
N GLN A 204 -12.99 8.68 15.51
CA GLN A 204 -12.15 9.49 14.61
C GLN A 204 -12.61 10.96 14.54
N GLU A 205 -13.89 11.23 14.84
CA GLU A 205 -14.48 12.57 14.91
C GLU A 205 -13.94 13.40 16.09
N GLU A 206 -13.43 12.74 17.13
CA GLU A 206 -12.83 13.37 18.32
C GLU A 206 -11.32 13.59 18.17
N MET A 207 -10.73 13.06 17.09
CA MET A 207 -9.30 13.19 16.86
C MET A 207 -8.94 14.57 16.31
N ALA A 208 -7.88 15.18 16.84
CA ALA A 208 -7.36 16.44 16.31
C ALA A 208 -6.78 16.20 14.91
N VAL A 209 -7.30 16.91 13.91
CA VAL A 209 -6.84 16.86 12.53
C VAL A 209 -6.23 18.21 12.16
N THR A 210 -5.02 18.17 11.62
CA THR A 210 -4.39 19.36 11.04
C THR A 210 -4.68 19.40 9.54
N GLY A 211 -5.34 20.46 9.07
CA GLY A 211 -5.67 20.65 7.66
C GLY A 211 -6.91 19.88 7.19
N GLU A 212 -7.08 19.83 5.88
CA GLU A 212 -8.20 19.16 5.22
C GLU A 212 -8.00 17.63 5.19
N LEU A 213 -9.09 16.88 5.36
CA LEU A 213 -9.07 15.42 5.22
C LEU A 213 -8.90 15.04 3.74
N ARG A 214 -7.87 14.27 3.45
CA ARG A 214 -7.56 13.76 2.12
C ARG A 214 -7.90 12.27 2.02
N PRO A 215 -8.69 11.86 1.01
CA PRO A 215 -8.97 10.45 0.75
C PRO A 215 -7.81 9.77 0.06
N ALA A 216 -7.78 8.43 0.11
CA ALA A 216 -6.83 7.59 -0.60
C ALA A 216 -7.54 6.62 -1.56
N PRO A 217 -8.14 7.11 -2.64
CA PRO A 217 -8.85 6.27 -3.58
C PRO A 217 -7.91 5.25 -4.25
N LYS A 218 -8.50 4.21 -4.83
CA LYS A 218 -7.76 3.22 -5.61
C LYS A 218 -7.04 3.89 -6.78
N ILE A 219 -5.79 3.51 -6.98
CA ILE A 219 -4.96 3.99 -8.08
C ILE A 219 -5.28 3.20 -9.34
N PHE A 220 -5.61 3.92 -10.41
CA PHE A 220 -5.87 3.39 -11.74
C PHE A 220 -4.74 3.80 -12.69
N LYS A 221 -4.72 3.22 -13.90
CA LYS A 221 -3.71 3.54 -14.91
C LYS A 221 -3.62 5.05 -15.18
N ASP A 222 -4.77 5.72 -15.30
CA ASP A 222 -4.80 7.16 -15.60
C ASP A 222 -4.25 8.01 -14.45
N THR A 223 -4.46 7.58 -13.20
CA THR A 223 -3.84 8.22 -12.03
C THR A 223 -2.32 8.20 -12.09
N CYS A 224 -1.73 7.20 -12.73
CA CYS A 224 -0.28 7.05 -12.85
C CYS A 224 0.33 7.86 -13.99
N ARG A 225 -0.49 8.50 -14.85
CA ARG A 225 0.03 9.32 -15.95
C ARG A 225 0.66 10.59 -15.42
N ILE A 226 1.84 10.94 -15.92
CA ILE A 226 2.53 12.17 -15.55
C ILE A 226 1.91 13.33 -16.32
N ASP A 227 1.53 14.39 -15.61
CA ASP A 227 1.17 15.68 -16.20
C ASP A 227 2.37 16.64 -16.08
N TRP A 228 3.08 16.80 -17.20
CA TRP A 228 4.28 17.61 -17.27
C TRP A 228 4.03 19.12 -17.08
N ASN A 229 2.78 19.59 -17.02
CA ASN A 229 2.44 20.98 -16.73
C ASN A 229 2.48 21.32 -15.23
N ASN A 230 2.72 20.33 -14.38
CA ASN A 230 2.88 20.54 -12.95
C ASN A 230 4.31 21.02 -12.60
N SER A 231 4.49 21.44 -11.34
CA SER A 231 5.80 21.85 -10.81
C SER A 231 6.76 20.66 -10.66
N VAL A 232 8.05 20.96 -10.62
CA VAL A 232 9.13 20.00 -10.34
C VAL A 232 8.79 19.15 -9.12
N LYS A 233 8.38 19.80 -8.01
CA LYS A 233 8.06 19.08 -6.77
C LYS A 233 6.89 18.11 -6.95
N LYS A 234 5.81 18.56 -7.59
CA LYS A 234 4.60 17.75 -7.76
C LYS A 234 4.85 16.52 -8.63
N ILE A 235 5.61 16.66 -9.71
CA ILE A 235 5.96 15.52 -10.59
C ILE A 235 6.93 14.58 -9.87
N TYR A 236 7.92 15.11 -9.17
CA TYR A 236 8.85 14.32 -8.37
C TYR A 236 8.12 13.45 -7.34
N ASP A 237 7.22 14.06 -6.56
CA ASP A 237 6.42 13.35 -5.54
C ASP A 237 5.47 12.34 -6.18
N HIS A 238 4.88 12.67 -7.35
CA HIS A 238 4.05 11.75 -8.10
C HIS A 238 4.82 10.49 -8.54
N VAL A 239 6.03 10.66 -9.09
CA VAL A 239 6.86 9.54 -9.54
C VAL A 239 7.29 8.67 -8.37
N ARG A 240 7.83 9.26 -7.29
CA ARG A 240 8.27 8.47 -6.11
C ARG A 240 7.10 7.82 -5.35
N GLY A 241 5.92 8.45 -5.36
CA GLY A 241 4.70 7.89 -4.76
C GLY A 241 4.10 6.72 -5.53
N LEU A 242 4.59 6.46 -6.75
CA LEU A 242 4.19 5.33 -7.58
C LEU A 242 5.32 4.31 -7.82
N SER A 243 6.53 4.57 -7.36
CA SER A 243 7.71 3.71 -7.55
C SER A 243 7.94 2.80 -6.33
N PRO A 244 8.21 1.52 -6.51
CA PRO A 244 8.44 0.82 -7.78
C PRO A 244 7.16 0.33 -8.50
N TYR A 245 6.01 0.37 -7.85
CA TYR A 245 4.75 -0.12 -8.40
C TYR A 245 3.58 0.76 -7.95
N PRO A 246 2.62 1.08 -8.85
CA PRO A 246 2.45 0.59 -10.25
C PRO A 246 3.39 1.24 -11.29
N ALA A 247 4.19 2.21 -10.91
CA ALA A 247 5.04 3.10 -11.66
C ALA A 247 4.28 4.23 -12.38
N ALA A 248 4.84 5.43 -12.31
CA ALA A 248 4.38 6.55 -13.14
C ALA A 248 4.68 6.27 -14.62
N TRP A 249 3.87 6.81 -15.53
CA TRP A 249 4.07 6.61 -16.96
C TRP A 249 3.75 7.85 -17.76
N THR A 250 4.33 7.93 -18.95
CA THR A 250 4.13 8.98 -19.94
C THR A 250 4.23 8.39 -21.34
N GLU A 251 4.00 9.20 -22.36
CA GLU A 251 4.15 8.81 -23.76
C GLU A 251 5.31 9.56 -24.40
N LEU A 252 6.28 8.82 -24.94
CA LEU A 252 7.40 9.36 -25.70
C LEU A 252 6.98 9.56 -27.15
N HIS A 253 7.10 10.78 -27.65
CA HIS A 253 7.00 11.11 -29.07
C HIS A 253 8.40 11.27 -29.66
N GLN A 254 8.64 10.60 -30.80
CA GLN A 254 9.87 10.70 -31.59
C GLN A 254 9.55 11.37 -32.94
N PRO A 255 10.41 12.27 -33.46
CA PRO A 255 10.11 13.04 -34.69
C PRO A 255 9.77 12.18 -35.90
N ASP A 256 10.40 11.01 -36.01
CA ASP A 256 10.26 10.12 -37.17
C ASP A 256 9.14 9.07 -36.98
N SER A 257 8.29 9.24 -35.97
CA SER A 257 7.24 8.26 -35.64
C SER A 257 5.96 8.93 -35.15
N ASP A 258 4.86 8.62 -35.80
CA ASP A 258 3.51 8.99 -35.33
C ASP A 258 3.04 8.15 -34.12
N ILE A 259 3.82 7.14 -33.74
CA ILE A 259 3.46 6.21 -32.66
C ILE A 259 3.99 6.76 -31.35
N LEU A 260 3.10 7.05 -30.41
CA LEU A 260 3.44 7.34 -29.02
C LEU A 260 3.80 6.06 -28.28
N SER A 261 5.00 6.02 -27.73
CA SER A 261 5.49 4.86 -26.96
C SER A 261 5.28 5.08 -25.47
N PRO A 262 4.49 4.24 -24.77
CA PRO A 262 4.33 4.35 -23.32
C PRO A 262 5.64 4.02 -22.61
N VAL A 263 6.09 4.93 -21.75
CA VAL A 263 7.34 4.80 -20.97
C VAL A 263 6.99 4.86 -19.50
N LYS A 264 7.49 3.90 -18.72
CA LYS A 264 7.40 3.95 -17.26
C LYS A 264 8.62 4.66 -16.69
N ILE A 265 8.39 5.53 -15.70
CA ILE A 265 9.43 6.29 -14.99
C ILE A 265 9.42 5.88 -13.53
N PHE A 266 10.61 5.55 -12.99
CA PHE A 266 10.74 4.99 -11.64
C PHE A 266 11.51 5.88 -10.69
N GLN A 267 12.51 6.60 -11.21
CA GLN A 267 13.38 7.42 -10.39
C GLN A 267 13.72 8.71 -11.12
N THR A 268 13.62 9.81 -10.40
CA THR A 268 13.88 11.16 -10.92
C THR A 268 14.63 12.00 -9.90
N GLU A 269 15.22 13.11 -10.37
CA GLU A 269 15.77 14.16 -9.52
C GLU A 269 15.19 15.52 -9.93
N LYS A 270 15.20 16.44 -8.99
CA LYS A 270 14.67 17.79 -9.16
C LYS A 270 15.75 18.74 -9.64
N ILE A 271 15.49 19.50 -10.70
CA ILE A 271 16.34 20.58 -11.18
C ILE A 271 15.55 21.89 -11.15
N ALA A 272 15.84 22.74 -10.18
CA ALA A 272 15.25 24.07 -10.07
C ALA A 272 16.03 25.05 -10.96
N LYS A 273 15.61 25.21 -12.21
CA LYS A 273 16.24 26.08 -13.20
C LYS A 273 15.18 26.71 -14.09
N ALA A 274 15.02 28.02 -14.04
CA ALA A 274 14.08 28.73 -14.92
C ALA A 274 14.43 28.49 -16.40
N HIS A 275 13.39 28.30 -17.23
CA HIS A 275 13.51 28.09 -18.67
C HIS A 275 12.31 28.67 -19.42
N ALA A 276 12.41 28.75 -20.74
CA ALA A 276 11.32 29.12 -21.63
C ALA A 276 10.87 27.96 -22.55
N CYS A 277 11.28 26.74 -22.21
CA CYS A 277 10.92 25.54 -22.97
C CYS A 277 9.44 25.19 -22.76
N ARG A 278 8.82 24.58 -23.79
CA ARG A 278 7.52 23.96 -23.64
C ARG A 278 7.62 22.79 -22.66
N THR A 279 6.63 22.66 -21.77
CA THR A 279 6.53 21.51 -20.85
C THR A 279 6.46 20.19 -21.61
N GLY A 280 7.17 19.18 -21.12
CA GLY A 280 7.36 17.90 -21.80
C GLY A 280 8.52 17.87 -22.81
N SER A 281 9.12 19.02 -23.17
CA SER A 281 10.33 19.06 -24.05
C SER A 281 11.51 18.38 -23.35
N ILE A 282 12.28 17.67 -24.14
CA ILE A 282 13.46 16.93 -23.67
C ILE A 282 14.73 17.74 -23.93
N GLU A 283 15.61 17.79 -22.93
CA GLU A 283 17.00 18.24 -23.03
C GLU A 283 17.93 17.07 -22.67
N THR A 284 18.79 16.66 -23.60
CA THR A 284 19.69 15.51 -23.44
C THR A 284 20.97 15.67 -24.26
N ASP A 285 22.08 15.09 -23.78
CA ASP A 285 23.33 14.91 -24.56
C ASP A 285 23.30 13.59 -25.37
N GLY A 286 22.21 12.81 -25.26
CA GLY A 286 22.06 11.50 -25.91
C GLY A 286 22.94 10.41 -25.30
N LYS A 287 23.55 10.63 -24.13
CA LYS A 287 24.49 9.68 -23.50
C LYS A 287 24.31 9.55 -21.98
N THR A 288 24.21 10.66 -21.23
CA THR A 288 24.38 10.66 -19.78
C THR A 288 23.13 11.16 -19.01
N TYR A 289 22.33 12.05 -19.58
CA TYR A 289 21.19 12.64 -18.89
C TYR A 289 19.96 12.78 -19.78
N LEU A 290 18.82 12.86 -19.14
CA LEU A 290 17.51 13.03 -19.76
C LEU A 290 16.66 13.97 -18.89
N HIS A 291 16.68 15.27 -19.20
CA HIS A 291 15.91 16.28 -18.52
C HIS A 291 14.61 16.54 -19.26
N VAL A 292 13.54 16.72 -18.53
CA VAL A 292 12.21 17.05 -19.07
C VAL A 292 11.77 18.38 -18.51
N ALA A 293 11.46 19.33 -19.37
CA ALA A 293 10.96 20.65 -18.99
C ALA A 293 9.58 20.56 -18.35
N VAL A 294 9.39 21.22 -17.21
CA VAL A 294 8.14 21.28 -16.45
C VAL A 294 7.81 22.75 -16.12
N ALA A 295 6.77 23.03 -15.35
CA ALA A 295 6.29 24.40 -15.15
C ALA A 295 7.36 25.38 -14.57
N ASP A 296 8.25 24.89 -13.69
CA ASP A 296 9.18 25.72 -12.90
C ASP A 296 10.62 25.19 -12.88
N GLY A 297 10.95 24.29 -13.81
CA GLY A 297 12.30 23.70 -13.88
C GLY A 297 12.35 22.46 -14.75
N PHE A 298 13.20 21.51 -14.38
CA PHE A 298 13.31 20.23 -15.07
C PHE A 298 13.23 19.06 -14.11
N ILE A 299 12.73 17.95 -14.62
CA ILE A 299 12.84 16.62 -14.01
C ILE A 299 13.96 15.87 -14.72
N ASP A 300 15.00 15.49 -13.98
CA ASP A 300 16.05 14.59 -14.47
C ASP A 300 15.62 13.14 -14.26
N ILE A 301 15.43 12.40 -15.35
CA ILE A 301 15.02 11.00 -15.31
C ILE A 301 16.23 10.12 -15.07
N LYS A 302 16.27 9.38 -13.96
CA LYS A 302 17.38 8.48 -13.60
C LYS A 302 17.11 7.03 -14.00
N SER A 303 15.84 6.60 -13.98
CA SER A 303 15.49 5.21 -14.28
C SER A 303 14.13 5.11 -14.95
N LEU A 304 14.07 4.38 -16.07
CA LEU A 304 12.88 4.25 -16.89
C LEU A 304 12.79 2.87 -17.56
N GLN A 305 11.63 2.58 -18.15
CA GLN A 305 11.36 1.32 -18.83
C GLN A 305 10.54 1.55 -20.10
N LEU A 306 11.08 1.11 -21.24
CA LEU A 306 10.38 1.05 -22.52
C LEU A 306 9.45 -0.17 -22.59
N PRO A 307 8.43 -0.17 -23.48
CA PRO A 307 7.53 -1.29 -23.65
C PRO A 307 8.27 -2.60 -23.96
N GLY A 308 7.94 -3.65 -23.23
CA GLY A 308 8.54 -4.98 -23.44
C GLY A 308 10.02 -5.11 -23.06
N LYS A 309 10.65 -4.07 -22.53
CA LYS A 309 12.04 -4.09 -22.06
C LYS A 309 12.12 -4.16 -20.53
N LYS A 310 13.32 -4.42 -20.00
CA LYS A 310 13.61 -4.29 -18.56
C LYS A 310 13.75 -2.82 -18.15
N ARG A 311 13.60 -2.52 -16.87
CA ARG A 311 13.97 -1.24 -16.27
C ARG A 311 15.49 -1.03 -16.42
N LEU A 312 15.89 0.17 -16.84
CA LEU A 312 17.28 0.58 -17.04
C LEU A 312 17.54 1.94 -16.38
N LEU A 313 18.79 2.21 -16.05
CA LEU A 313 19.27 3.58 -15.81
C LEU A 313 19.26 4.36 -17.10
N THR A 314 19.12 5.68 -17.02
CA THR A 314 19.08 6.57 -18.20
C THR A 314 20.31 6.40 -19.09
N GLU A 315 21.52 6.39 -18.53
CA GLU A 315 22.75 6.18 -19.28
C GLU A 315 22.79 4.82 -20.00
N GLU A 316 22.29 3.76 -19.37
CA GLU A 316 22.21 2.43 -19.97
C GLU A 316 21.24 2.41 -21.15
N LEU A 317 20.09 3.08 -21.00
CA LEU A 317 19.09 3.17 -22.06
C LEU A 317 19.65 3.95 -23.27
N LEU A 318 20.26 5.11 -23.04
CA LEU A 318 20.79 6.00 -24.09
C LEU A 318 21.92 5.37 -24.91
N ARG A 319 22.63 4.35 -24.40
CA ARG A 319 23.61 3.58 -25.18
C ARG A 319 22.98 2.76 -26.32
N GLY A 320 21.74 2.37 -26.18
CA GLY A 320 21.07 1.46 -27.12
C GLY A 320 19.76 1.99 -27.69
N PHE A 321 19.28 3.14 -27.22
CA PHE A 321 18.03 3.75 -27.68
C PHE A 321 18.22 5.26 -27.86
N LYS A 322 17.99 5.73 -29.07
CA LYS A 322 18.21 7.14 -29.42
C LYS A 322 17.06 8.01 -28.95
N ILE A 323 17.34 8.94 -28.03
CA ILE A 323 16.49 10.06 -27.65
C ILE A 323 17.24 11.35 -27.98
N THR A 324 16.60 12.30 -28.64
CA THR A 324 17.16 13.59 -29.04
C THR A 324 16.33 14.73 -28.46
N ASN A 325 16.83 15.96 -28.58
CA ASN A 325 16.12 17.16 -28.13
C ASN A 325 14.85 17.46 -28.95
N ASP A 326 14.65 16.80 -30.09
CA ASP A 326 13.43 16.90 -30.90
C ASP A 326 12.32 15.94 -30.39
N CYS A 327 12.66 15.02 -29.48
CA CYS A 327 11.69 14.18 -28.80
C CYS A 327 10.97 14.97 -27.70
N PHE A 328 9.78 14.53 -27.32
CA PHE A 328 9.07 15.10 -26.18
C PHE A 328 8.20 14.06 -25.49
N PHE A 329 7.90 14.30 -24.23
CA PHE A 329 6.92 13.53 -23.46
C PHE A 329 5.54 14.24 -23.44
N LYS A 330 4.47 13.42 -23.50
CA LYS A 330 3.09 13.86 -23.51
C LYS A 330 2.29 13.28 -22.35
#